data_16db4e50130b33577e29ed662ebbdca5
#
_entry.id   16db4e50130b33577e29ed662ebbdca5
#
_cell.length_a   1.000
_cell.length_b   1.000
_cell.length_c   1.000
_cell.angle_alpha   90.00
_cell.angle_beta   90.00
_cell.angle_gamma   90.00
#
_symmetry.space_group_name_H-M   'P 1'
#
loop_
_entity.id
_entity.type
_entity.pdbx_description
1 polymer ?
#
loop_
_entity_poly.entity_id
_entity_poly.type
_entity_poly.pdbx_seq_one_letter_code
_entity_poly.pdbx_strand_id
1 'polypeptide(L)'
;MRYNILLGVSFALALIVSLLVHLPASWVWQYVPKVPGLSVTGISGTPWQGAASQVRWQQWNLGQVYWELSPWKLLSANAEFAVRLGQGSDLGLRGRGLMGADLSGLYAQNLLLSLPAQQAIQYARLPVPLNLGGNFELTVRDYRFALPYCQSLDGALVWSGASIGTPLGDVDPGQVLADVSCNDGQLAATANQASAQVSSEWQAGLTTDQRYNLNGWFKPGAELPSGLQEQLKWLGNPDANGRYPIRYTGRL
;
A
#
# COMPACT_ATOMS: atom_id res chain seq x y z
N MET A 1 -59.65 -3.15 9.79
CA MET A 1 -58.96 -2.75 8.54
C MET A 1 -57.55 -2.19 8.77
N ARG A 2 -57.34 -1.22 9.66
CA ARG A 2 -55.98 -0.65 10.01
C ARG A 2 -54.97 -1.68 10.52
N TYR A 3 -55.40 -2.63 11.35
CA TYR A 3 -54.53 -3.67 11.93
C TYR A 3 -53.98 -4.62 10.85
N ASN A 4 -54.77 -5.03 9.88
CA ASN A 4 -54.33 -5.91 8.79
C ASN A 4 -53.36 -5.21 7.83
N ILE A 5 -53.51 -3.88 7.66
CA ILE A 5 -52.58 -3.06 6.87
C ILE A 5 -51.22 -2.97 7.61
N LEU A 6 -51.24 -2.71 8.90
CA LEU A 6 -50.02 -2.67 9.72
C LEU A 6 -49.25 -4.00 9.71
N LEU A 7 -49.98 -5.14 9.84
CA LEU A 7 -49.38 -6.47 9.72
C LEU A 7 -48.77 -6.73 8.35
N GLY A 8 -49.46 -6.33 7.27
CA GLY A 8 -48.94 -6.45 5.92
C GLY A 8 -47.70 -5.62 5.67
N VAL A 9 -47.68 -4.38 6.17
CA VAL A 9 -46.53 -3.49 6.06
C VAL A 9 -45.33 -4.03 6.85
N SER A 10 -45.53 -4.51 8.09
CA SER A 10 -44.44 -5.07 8.90
C SER A 10 -43.88 -6.36 8.29
N PHE A 11 -44.74 -7.22 7.71
CA PHE A 11 -44.29 -8.42 7.00
C PHE A 11 -43.51 -8.08 5.74
N ALA A 12 -43.95 -7.13 4.93
CA ALA A 12 -43.26 -6.68 3.74
C ALA A 12 -41.87 -6.08 4.11
N LEU A 13 -41.82 -5.26 5.15
CA LEU A 13 -40.57 -4.68 5.65
C LEU A 13 -39.58 -5.75 6.12
N ALA A 14 -40.09 -6.72 6.88
CA ALA A 14 -39.25 -7.86 7.35
C ALA A 14 -38.71 -8.68 6.17
N LEU A 15 -39.52 -8.90 5.15
CA LEU A 15 -39.10 -9.62 3.95
C LEU A 15 -38.04 -8.85 3.16
N ILE A 16 -38.22 -7.54 2.98
CA ILE A 16 -37.22 -6.68 2.31
C ILE A 16 -35.89 -6.70 3.08
N VAL A 17 -35.93 -6.53 4.40
CA VAL A 17 -34.74 -6.58 5.25
C VAL A 17 -34.07 -7.96 5.13
N SER A 18 -34.83 -9.04 5.19
CA SER A 18 -34.29 -10.39 5.02
C SER A 18 -33.62 -10.59 3.65
N LEU A 19 -34.21 -10.11 2.58
CA LEU A 19 -33.61 -10.16 1.22
C LEU A 19 -32.33 -9.38 1.16
N LEU A 20 -32.27 -8.18 1.73
CA LEU A 20 -31.07 -7.34 1.74
C LEU A 20 -29.93 -7.99 2.53
N VAL A 21 -30.25 -8.54 3.70
CA VAL A 21 -29.23 -9.19 4.57
C VAL A 21 -28.62 -10.42 3.91
N HIS A 22 -29.42 -11.20 3.16
CA HIS A 22 -28.99 -12.46 2.54
C HIS A 22 -28.59 -12.31 1.07
N LEU A 23 -28.48 -11.08 0.57
CA LEU A 23 -28.09 -10.82 -0.82
C LEU A 23 -26.71 -11.42 -1.12
N PRO A 24 -26.54 -12.25 -2.16
CA PRO A 24 -25.22 -12.79 -2.51
C PRO A 24 -24.28 -11.71 -3.04
N ALA A 25 -23.04 -11.66 -2.52
CA ALA A 25 -22.03 -10.71 -2.98
C ALA A 25 -21.71 -10.87 -4.48
N SER A 26 -21.72 -12.10 -4.98
CA SER A 26 -21.49 -12.40 -6.40
C SER A 26 -22.52 -11.76 -7.33
N TRP A 27 -23.76 -11.59 -6.87
CA TRP A 27 -24.80 -10.93 -7.64
C TRP A 27 -24.58 -9.42 -7.70
N VAL A 28 -24.21 -8.79 -6.58
CA VAL A 28 -23.91 -7.35 -6.52
C VAL A 28 -22.67 -7.01 -7.34
N TRP A 29 -21.67 -7.90 -7.34
CA TRP A 29 -20.43 -7.70 -8.11
C TRP A 29 -20.66 -7.51 -9.62
N GLN A 30 -21.71 -8.06 -10.18
CA GLN A 30 -22.03 -7.93 -11.61
C GLN A 30 -22.36 -6.47 -11.99
N TYR A 31 -22.82 -5.68 -11.02
CA TYR A 31 -23.19 -4.27 -11.21
C TYR A 31 -22.07 -3.30 -10.84
N VAL A 32 -20.98 -3.79 -10.25
CA VAL A 32 -19.81 -2.94 -9.92
C VAL A 32 -19.09 -2.57 -11.21
N PRO A 33 -18.77 -1.27 -11.41
CA PRO A 33 -17.99 -0.83 -12.57
C PRO A 33 -16.69 -1.60 -12.68
N LYS A 34 -16.41 -2.15 -13.86
CA LYS A 34 -15.17 -2.91 -14.09
C LYS A 34 -14.00 -1.94 -14.10
N VAL A 35 -13.07 -2.14 -13.18
CA VAL A 35 -11.79 -1.40 -13.14
C VAL A 35 -10.81 -2.09 -14.09
N PRO A 36 -10.23 -1.38 -15.07
CA PRO A 36 -9.25 -1.97 -15.98
C PRO A 36 -8.08 -2.61 -15.23
N GLY A 37 -7.77 -3.85 -15.58
CA GLY A 37 -6.70 -4.60 -14.94
C GLY A 37 -7.06 -5.30 -13.62
N LEU A 38 -8.24 -5.04 -13.03
CA LEU A 38 -8.71 -5.74 -11.84
C LEU A 38 -9.55 -6.96 -12.23
N SER A 39 -9.16 -8.14 -11.75
CA SER A 39 -9.90 -9.38 -11.88
C SER A 39 -10.16 -9.97 -10.49
N VAL A 40 -11.42 -10.25 -10.20
CA VAL A 40 -11.85 -10.84 -8.92
C VAL A 40 -12.62 -12.11 -9.22
N THR A 41 -12.22 -13.21 -8.59
CA THR A 41 -12.83 -14.52 -8.78
C THR A 41 -13.15 -15.19 -7.45
N GLY A 42 -14.12 -16.11 -7.47
CA GLY A 42 -14.51 -16.86 -6.28
C GLY A 42 -15.12 -16.00 -5.19
N ILE A 43 -16.01 -15.09 -5.57
CA ILE A 43 -16.73 -14.22 -4.62
C ILE A 43 -17.75 -15.07 -3.87
N SER A 44 -17.73 -15.03 -2.55
CA SER A 44 -18.60 -15.73 -1.63
C SER A 44 -19.07 -14.84 -0.49
N GLY A 45 -20.16 -15.24 0.15
CA GLY A 45 -20.78 -14.46 1.22
C GLY A 45 -21.71 -13.37 0.71
N THR A 46 -21.88 -12.32 1.50
CA THR A 46 -22.78 -11.19 1.24
C THR A 46 -21.96 -9.91 1.01
N PRO A 47 -22.57 -8.81 0.51
CA PRO A 47 -21.91 -7.51 0.44
C PRO A 47 -21.44 -6.99 1.81
N TRP A 48 -22.08 -7.44 2.88
CA TRP A 48 -21.81 -7.04 4.26
C TRP A 48 -20.63 -7.79 4.86
N GLN A 49 -20.50 -9.08 4.54
CA GLN A 49 -19.42 -9.94 4.99
C GLN A 49 -19.16 -11.01 3.95
N GLY A 50 -17.96 -11.03 3.38
CA GLY A 50 -17.64 -11.96 2.32
C GLY A 50 -16.15 -12.10 2.08
N ALA A 51 -15.87 -12.90 1.05
CA ALA A 51 -14.51 -13.15 0.59
C ALA A 51 -14.46 -13.26 -0.93
N ALA A 52 -13.34 -12.87 -1.50
CA ALA A 52 -12.92 -13.21 -2.84
C ALA A 52 -11.73 -14.16 -2.76
N SER A 53 -11.81 -15.31 -3.39
CA SER A 53 -10.74 -16.33 -3.31
C SER A 53 -9.49 -15.91 -4.07
N GLN A 54 -9.61 -15.05 -5.06
CA GLN A 54 -8.47 -14.51 -5.79
C GLN A 54 -8.79 -13.12 -6.33
N VAL A 55 -7.90 -12.18 -6.01
CA VAL A 55 -7.91 -10.83 -6.55
C VAL A 55 -6.61 -10.62 -7.31
N ARG A 56 -6.72 -10.23 -8.58
CA ARG A 56 -5.57 -9.89 -9.44
C ARG A 56 -5.66 -8.46 -9.90
N TRP A 57 -4.55 -7.76 -9.82
CA TRP A 57 -4.37 -6.44 -10.41
C TRP A 57 -3.33 -6.52 -11.52
N GLN A 58 -3.77 -6.36 -12.78
CA GLN A 58 -2.92 -6.59 -13.95
C GLN A 58 -2.30 -8.00 -13.90
N GLN A 59 -0.98 -8.09 -13.74
CA GLN A 59 -0.23 -9.35 -13.64
C GLN A 59 -0.07 -9.85 -12.18
N TRP A 60 -0.50 -9.05 -11.18
CA TRP A 60 -0.23 -9.29 -9.77
C TRP A 60 -1.36 -10.06 -9.12
N ASN A 61 -1.05 -11.20 -8.56
CA ASN A 61 -1.98 -11.93 -7.70
C ASN A 61 -1.84 -11.42 -6.27
N LEU A 62 -2.83 -10.69 -5.83
CA LEU A 62 -2.92 -10.11 -4.48
C LEU A 62 -3.40 -11.15 -3.44
N GLY A 63 -3.84 -12.33 -3.91
CA GLY A 63 -4.36 -13.39 -3.05
C GLY A 63 -5.83 -13.21 -2.69
N GLN A 64 -6.23 -13.83 -1.59
CA GLN A 64 -7.58 -13.74 -1.06
C GLN A 64 -7.81 -12.38 -0.40
N VAL A 65 -9.04 -11.90 -0.51
CA VAL A 65 -9.50 -10.68 0.15
C VAL A 65 -10.76 -11.01 0.93
N TYR A 66 -10.79 -10.60 2.19
CA TYR A 66 -11.94 -10.69 3.09
C TYR A 66 -12.41 -9.29 3.42
N TRP A 67 -13.72 -9.11 3.52
CA TRP A 67 -14.32 -7.84 3.94
C TRP A 67 -15.45 -8.08 4.92
N GLU A 68 -15.60 -7.15 5.85
CA GLU A 68 -16.67 -7.12 6.83
C GLU A 68 -17.11 -5.67 7.04
N LEU A 69 -18.37 -5.38 6.75
CA LEU A 69 -18.96 -4.06 6.92
C LEU A 69 -19.22 -3.78 8.40
N SER A 70 -18.94 -2.56 8.81
CA SER A 70 -19.31 -2.02 10.13
C SER A 70 -20.74 -1.45 10.08
N PRO A 71 -21.80 -2.20 10.46
CA PRO A 71 -23.19 -1.77 10.20
C PRO A 71 -23.57 -0.49 10.93
N TRP A 72 -22.97 -0.23 12.09
CA TRP A 72 -23.25 0.97 12.87
C TRP A 72 -22.76 2.27 12.20
N LYS A 73 -21.74 2.17 11.36
CA LYS A 73 -21.21 3.30 10.58
C LYS A 73 -22.18 3.77 9.51
N LEU A 74 -23.07 2.90 9.02
CA LEU A 74 -24.12 3.26 8.06
C LEU A 74 -25.10 4.30 8.63
N LEU A 75 -25.31 4.31 9.94
CA LEU A 75 -26.17 5.32 10.59
C LEU A 75 -25.59 6.73 10.47
N SER A 76 -24.28 6.87 10.26
CA SER A 76 -23.60 8.14 10.01
C SER A 76 -23.27 8.38 8.54
N ALA A 77 -24.00 7.71 7.61
CA ALA A 77 -23.75 7.77 6.17
C ALA A 77 -22.31 7.39 5.77
N ASN A 78 -21.73 6.46 6.50
CA ASN A 78 -20.38 5.96 6.29
C ASN A 78 -20.42 4.45 6.05
N ALA A 79 -20.00 4.01 4.85
CA ALA A 79 -19.83 2.60 4.51
C ALA A 79 -18.38 2.19 4.76
N GLU A 80 -18.11 1.65 5.95
CA GLU A 80 -16.77 1.24 6.37
C GLU A 80 -16.64 -0.28 6.42
N PHE A 81 -15.58 -0.79 5.82
CA PHE A 81 -15.24 -2.20 5.77
C PHE A 81 -13.90 -2.47 6.45
N ALA A 82 -13.88 -3.43 7.34
CA ALA A 82 -12.65 -4.07 7.76
C ALA A 82 -12.19 -5.03 6.66
N VAL A 83 -10.99 -4.79 6.12
CA VAL A 83 -10.44 -5.56 5.00
C VAL A 83 -9.20 -6.30 5.44
N ARG A 84 -9.08 -7.57 5.01
CA ARG A 84 -7.86 -8.38 5.15
C ARG A 84 -7.54 -8.98 3.80
N LEU A 85 -6.26 -8.95 3.41
CA LEU A 85 -5.82 -9.43 2.10
C LEU A 85 -4.49 -10.18 2.20
N GLY A 86 -4.20 -10.97 1.16
CA GLY A 86 -2.87 -11.48 0.91
C GLY A 86 -2.69 -12.99 1.15
N GLN A 87 -3.68 -13.70 1.65
CA GLN A 87 -3.55 -15.15 1.73
C GLN A 87 -3.47 -15.75 0.32
N GLY A 88 -2.37 -16.48 0.04
CA GLY A 88 -2.10 -17.00 -1.31
C GLY A 88 -1.64 -15.95 -2.33
N SER A 89 -1.12 -14.81 -1.88
CA SER A 89 -0.48 -13.83 -2.75
C SER A 89 0.86 -14.34 -3.27
N ASP A 90 1.10 -14.24 -4.58
CA ASP A 90 2.40 -14.59 -5.19
C ASP A 90 3.52 -13.63 -4.75
N LEU A 91 3.12 -12.43 -4.32
CA LEU A 91 4.03 -11.40 -3.80
C LEU A 91 4.38 -11.61 -2.33
N GLY A 92 3.72 -12.54 -1.62
CA GLY A 92 3.78 -12.59 -0.17
C GLY A 92 3.19 -11.36 0.51
N LEU A 93 2.45 -10.52 -0.25
CA LEU A 93 1.77 -9.35 0.27
C LEU A 93 0.75 -9.75 1.33
N ARG A 94 0.74 -9.07 2.44
CA ARG A 94 -0.29 -9.19 3.49
C ARG A 94 -0.79 -7.82 3.86
N GLY A 95 -2.09 -7.71 4.11
CA GLY A 95 -2.66 -6.44 4.50
C GLY A 95 -3.90 -6.57 5.37
N ARG A 96 -4.13 -5.55 6.17
CA ARG A 96 -5.34 -5.38 6.97
C ARG A 96 -5.57 -3.90 7.24
N GLY A 97 -6.81 -3.49 7.33
CA GLY A 97 -7.15 -2.12 7.66
C GLY A 97 -8.63 -1.84 7.47
N LEU A 98 -8.98 -0.59 7.59
CA LEU A 98 -10.32 -0.09 7.35
C LEU A 98 -10.34 0.66 6.03
N MET A 99 -11.31 0.37 5.19
CA MET A 99 -11.55 1.08 3.93
C MET A 99 -13.01 1.47 3.87
N GLY A 100 -13.31 2.66 3.41
CA GLY A 100 -14.69 3.11 3.38
C GLY A 100 -14.96 4.24 2.42
N ALA A 101 -16.23 4.62 2.40
CA ALA A 101 -16.73 5.78 1.68
C ALA A 101 -17.71 6.54 2.58
N ASP A 102 -17.54 7.85 2.63
CA ASP A 102 -18.42 8.78 3.29
C ASP A 102 -18.83 9.91 2.33
N LEU A 103 -19.53 10.92 2.83
CA LEU A 103 -19.96 12.08 2.03
C LEU A 103 -18.80 12.88 1.42
N SER A 104 -17.59 12.71 1.95
CA SER A 104 -16.37 13.38 1.48
C SER A 104 -15.55 12.52 0.50
N GLY A 105 -15.96 11.27 0.24
CA GLY A 105 -15.32 10.37 -0.72
C GLY A 105 -14.75 9.10 -0.11
N LEU A 106 -13.85 8.45 -0.85
CA LEU A 106 -13.19 7.21 -0.42
C LEU A 106 -12.07 7.49 0.56
N TYR A 107 -11.91 6.61 1.53
CA TYR A 107 -10.83 6.70 2.52
C TYR A 107 -10.29 5.32 2.93
N ALA A 108 -9.10 5.33 3.52
CA ALA A 108 -8.53 4.18 4.22
C ALA A 108 -7.92 4.64 5.55
N GLN A 109 -8.09 3.83 6.59
CA GLN A 109 -7.58 4.11 7.93
C GLN A 109 -6.96 2.87 8.55
N ASN A 110 -5.89 3.10 9.34
CA ASN A 110 -5.19 2.02 10.05
C ASN A 110 -4.83 0.84 9.11
N LEU A 111 -4.49 1.17 7.86
CA LEU A 111 -4.10 0.16 6.87
C LEU A 111 -2.64 -0.21 7.09
N LEU A 112 -2.40 -1.48 7.37
CA LEU A 112 -1.07 -2.08 7.48
C LEU A 112 -0.87 -3.01 6.29
N LEU A 113 0.17 -2.78 5.51
CA LEU A 113 0.60 -3.64 4.41
C LEU A 113 2.01 -4.13 4.69
N SER A 114 2.28 -5.41 4.45
CA SER A 114 3.61 -6.01 4.59
C SER A 114 3.95 -6.78 3.34
N LEU A 115 5.19 -6.62 2.86
CA LEU A 115 5.70 -7.22 1.63
C LEU A 115 7.16 -7.61 1.82
N PRO A 116 7.58 -8.87 1.55
CA PRO A 116 8.99 -9.26 1.57
C PRO A 116 9.79 -8.43 0.55
N ALA A 117 10.93 -7.88 0.98
CA ALA A 117 11.75 -6.98 0.15
C ALA A 117 12.24 -7.68 -1.13
N GLN A 118 12.59 -8.96 -1.05
CA GLN A 118 13.00 -9.76 -2.21
C GLN A 118 11.92 -9.86 -3.28
N GLN A 119 10.65 -9.93 -2.87
CA GLN A 119 9.55 -9.97 -3.83
C GLN A 119 9.34 -8.60 -4.50
N ALA A 120 9.50 -7.51 -3.75
CA ALA A 120 9.37 -6.16 -4.29
C ALA A 120 10.40 -5.90 -5.40
N ILE A 121 11.66 -6.31 -5.22
CA ILE A 121 12.74 -6.03 -6.18
C ILE A 121 12.62 -6.82 -7.49
N GLN A 122 12.07 -8.04 -7.44
CA GLN A 122 11.88 -8.84 -8.66
C GLN A 122 11.05 -8.12 -9.73
N TYR A 123 10.22 -7.17 -9.29
CA TYR A 123 9.34 -6.41 -10.16
C TYR A 123 9.87 -5.01 -10.50
N ALA A 124 10.87 -4.52 -9.77
CA ALA A 124 11.45 -3.21 -10.02
C ALA A 124 12.32 -3.16 -11.28
N ARG A 125 12.58 -4.31 -11.94
CA ARG A 125 13.40 -4.44 -13.17
C ARG A 125 14.70 -3.65 -13.10
N LEU A 126 15.38 -3.74 -11.96
CA LEU A 126 16.64 -3.03 -11.77
C LEU A 126 17.71 -3.59 -12.71
N PRO A 127 18.59 -2.74 -13.26
CA PRO A 127 19.66 -3.16 -14.15
C PRO A 127 20.77 -3.97 -13.46
N VAL A 128 20.75 -4.00 -12.11
CA VAL A 128 21.74 -4.71 -11.30
C VAL A 128 21.06 -5.84 -10.52
N PRO A 129 21.60 -7.06 -10.51
CA PRO A 129 21.07 -8.13 -9.69
C PRO A 129 21.36 -7.85 -8.21
N LEU A 130 20.33 -7.43 -7.48
CA LEU A 130 20.39 -7.21 -6.05
C LEU A 130 19.53 -8.26 -5.33
N ASN A 131 20.01 -8.71 -4.18
CA ASN A 131 19.25 -9.53 -3.25
C ASN A 131 18.85 -8.66 -2.06
N LEU A 132 17.56 -8.39 -1.87
CA LEU A 132 17.07 -7.64 -0.73
C LEU A 132 16.52 -8.58 0.33
N GLY A 133 17.06 -8.51 1.52
CA GLY A 133 16.49 -9.16 2.71
C GLY A 133 15.52 -8.25 3.45
N GLY A 134 14.78 -8.84 4.40
CA GLY A 134 13.84 -8.12 5.24
C GLY A 134 12.46 -7.92 4.63
N ASN A 135 11.68 -7.05 5.26
CA ASN A 135 10.29 -6.78 4.91
C ASN A 135 10.04 -5.28 4.81
N PHE A 136 9.28 -4.87 3.82
CA PHE A 136 8.67 -3.55 3.77
C PHE A 136 7.33 -3.60 4.49
N GLU A 137 7.11 -2.65 5.40
CA GLU A 137 5.88 -2.48 6.15
C GLU A 137 5.37 -1.05 5.96
N LEU A 138 4.24 -0.92 5.26
CA LEU A 138 3.58 0.37 5.08
C LEU A 138 2.41 0.46 6.06
N THR A 139 2.44 1.46 6.92
CA THR A 139 1.34 1.84 7.80
C THR A 139 0.72 3.12 7.27
N VAL A 140 -0.55 3.07 6.89
CA VAL A 140 -1.34 4.25 6.55
C VAL A 140 -2.28 4.54 7.72
N ARG A 141 -2.03 5.63 8.43
CA ARG A 141 -2.87 6.07 9.56
C ARG A 141 -4.18 6.65 9.06
N ASP A 142 -4.07 7.55 8.08
CA ASP A 142 -5.21 8.16 7.40
C ASP A 142 -4.88 8.40 5.93
N TYR A 143 -5.83 8.08 5.07
CA TYR A 143 -5.75 8.33 3.64
C TYR A 143 -7.12 8.74 3.14
N ARG A 144 -7.15 9.81 2.37
CA ARG A 144 -8.34 10.26 1.67
C ARG A 144 -8.06 10.41 0.19
N PHE A 145 -8.89 9.77 -0.59
CA PHE A 145 -8.74 9.77 -2.04
C PHE A 145 -9.21 11.09 -2.65
N ALA A 146 -8.42 11.63 -3.55
CA ALA A 146 -8.81 12.64 -4.52
C ALA A 146 -7.96 12.47 -5.78
N LEU A 147 -8.48 12.84 -6.92
CA LEU A 147 -7.72 12.79 -8.17
C LEU A 147 -6.56 13.80 -8.15
N PRO A 148 -5.38 13.44 -8.67
CA PRO A 148 -5.05 12.16 -9.30
C PRO A 148 -4.66 11.06 -8.31
N TYR A 149 -4.28 11.38 -7.05
CA TYR A 149 -3.77 10.39 -6.09
C TYR A 149 -4.44 10.47 -4.73
N CYS A 150 -4.50 11.66 -4.12
CA CYS A 150 -4.92 11.81 -2.73
C CYS A 150 -5.31 13.25 -2.41
N GLN A 151 -6.20 13.41 -1.47
CA GLN A 151 -6.46 14.68 -0.78
C GLN A 151 -5.53 14.82 0.43
N SER A 152 -5.40 13.75 1.21
CA SER A 152 -4.51 13.64 2.36
C SER A 152 -3.94 12.23 2.47
N LEU A 153 -2.75 12.13 3.03
CA LEU A 153 -2.11 10.88 3.39
C LEU A 153 -1.20 11.15 4.59
N ASP A 154 -1.37 10.34 5.62
CA ASP A 154 -0.46 10.23 6.75
C ASP A 154 -0.07 8.76 6.89
N GLY A 155 1.21 8.46 6.69
CA GLY A 155 1.70 7.09 6.70
C GLY A 155 3.20 7.02 6.97
N ALA A 156 3.65 5.80 7.21
CA ALA A 156 5.06 5.50 7.39
C ALA A 156 5.40 4.18 6.69
N LEU A 157 6.53 4.14 6.03
CA LEU A 157 7.12 2.95 5.45
C LEU A 157 8.38 2.58 6.24
N VAL A 158 8.43 1.34 6.69
CA VAL A 158 9.57 0.79 7.42
C VAL A 158 10.15 -0.37 6.60
N TRP A 159 11.45 -0.38 6.41
CA TRP A 159 12.15 -1.56 5.93
C TRP A 159 12.90 -2.18 7.11
N SER A 160 12.34 -3.27 7.64
CA SER A 160 12.84 -3.99 8.80
C SER A 160 13.68 -5.19 8.39
N GLY A 161 14.76 -5.48 9.13
CA GLY A 161 15.71 -6.54 8.79
C GLY A 161 16.35 -6.33 7.42
N ALA A 162 16.60 -5.09 7.07
CA ALA A 162 17.08 -4.70 5.76
C ALA A 162 18.48 -5.27 5.51
N SER A 163 18.68 -5.87 4.35
CA SER A 163 19.99 -6.27 3.84
C SER A 163 20.01 -6.15 2.32
N ILE A 164 21.16 -5.77 1.77
CA ILE A 164 21.37 -5.60 0.35
C ILE A 164 22.53 -6.47 -0.07
N GLY A 165 22.26 -7.64 -0.66
CA GLY A 165 23.27 -8.51 -1.22
C GLY A 165 23.70 -8.01 -2.60
N THR A 166 25.00 -7.77 -2.79
CA THR A 166 25.60 -7.41 -4.07
C THR A 166 26.76 -8.34 -4.39
N PRO A 167 27.19 -8.46 -5.67
CA PRO A 167 28.37 -9.24 -6.03
C PRO A 167 29.68 -8.75 -5.37
N LEU A 168 29.70 -7.55 -4.80
CA LEU A 168 30.86 -6.89 -4.21
C LEU A 168 30.85 -6.92 -2.68
N GLY A 169 29.84 -7.52 -2.09
CA GLY A 169 29.62 -7.62 -0.65
C GLY A 169 28.21 -7.26 -0.22
N ASP A 170 27.88 -7.65 0.98
CA ASP A 170 26.57 -7.40 1.57
C ASP A 170 26.58 -6.11 2.37
N VAL A 171 25.55 -5.30 2.22
CA VAL A 171 25.32 -4.06 2.95
C VAL A 171 24.17 -4.23 3.92
N ASP A 172 24.40 -3.90 5.17
CA ASP A 172 23.38 -3.75 6.19
C ASP A 172 23.07 -2.25 6.37
N PRO A 173 21.97 -1.75 5.79
CA PRO A 173 21.59 -0.35 5.99
C PRO A 173 20.98 -0.10 7.37
N GLY A 174 20.76 -1.14 8.18
CA GLY A 174 19.97 -1.03 9.39
C GLY A 174 18.47 -0.86 9.07
N GLN A 175 17.73 -0.30 10.02
CA GLN A 175 16.33 0.02 9.81
C GLN A 175 16.18 1.30 8.97
N VAL A 176 15.42 1.22 7.90
CA VAL A 176 15.08 2.39 7.06
C VAL A 176 13.66 2.84 7.40
N LEU A 177 13.52 4.12 7.74
CA LEU A 177 12.24 4.74 8.07
C LEU A 177 11.94 5.81 7.04
N ALA A 178 10.73 5.78 6.48
CA ALA A 178 10.24 6.82 5.59
C ALA A 178 8.85 7.28 6.01
N ASP A 179 8.67 8.58 6.19
CA ASP A 179 7.36 9.19 6.34
C ASP A 179 6.77 9.46 4.96
N VAL A 180 5.51 9.07 4.78
CA VAL A 180 4.78 9.22 3.53
C VAL A 180 3.60 10.16 3.77
N SER A 181 3.49 11.18 2.93
CA SER A 181 2.45 12.20 3.04
C SER A 181 1.86 12.57 1.69
N CYS A 182 0.73 13.25 1.73
CA CYS A 182 0.10 13.85 0.56
C CYS A 182 -0.27 15.29 0.86
N ASN A 183 0.18 16.18 0.00
CA ASN A 183 -0.15 17.60 0.06
C ASN A 183 -0.57 18.08 -1.33
N ASP A 184 -1.75 18.67 -1.43
CA ASP A 184 -2.29 19.24 -2.68
C ASP A 184 -2.28 18.25 -3.86
N GLY A 185 -2.62 16.99 -3.60
CA GLY A 185 -2.65 15.92 -4.61
C GLY A 185 -1.27 15.38 -4.98
N GLN A 186 -0.19 15.83 -4.34
CA GLN A 186 1.16 15.37 -4.56
C GLN A 186 1.58 14.40 -3.45
N LEU A 187 2.10 13.24 -3.85
CA LEU A 187 2.69 12.30 -2.90
C LEU A 187 4.12 12.72 -2.59
N ALA A 188 4.47 12.67 -1.33
CA ALA A 188 5.82 12.92 -0.83
C ALA A 188 6.25 11.83 0.13
N ALA A 189 7.55 11.51 0.10
CA ALA A 189 8.18 10.62 1.05
C ALA A 189 9.51 11.22 1.51
N THR A 190 9.77 11.16 2.81
CA THR A 190 11.05 11.56 3.39
C THR A 190 11.58 10.41 4.20
N ALA A 191 12.80 9.98 3.90
CA ALA A 191 13.42 8.86 4.61
C ALA A 191 14.79 9.20 5.13
N ASN A 192 15.12 8.54 6.23
CA ASN A 192 16.45 8.53 6.81
C ASN A 192 16.82 7.14 7.29
N GLN A 193 18.10 6.86 7.30
CA GLN A 193 18.65 5.66 7.89
C GLN A 193 20.12 5.92 8.30
N ALA A 194 20.59 5.16 9.27
CA ALA A 194 21.98 5.16 9.68
C ALA A 194 22.38 3.77 10.22
N SER A 195 23.52 3.27 9.73
CA SER A 195 24.17 2.08 10.24
C SER A 195 25.68 2.28 10.31
N ALA A 196 26.41 1.27 10.77
CA ALA A 196 27.88 1.29 10.74
C ALA A 196 28.45 1.25 9.32
N GLN A 197 27.68 0.75 8.35
CA GLN A 197 28.11 0.60 6.97
C GLN A 197 27.69 1.77 6.06
N VAL A 198 26.53 2.38 6.31
CA VAL A 198 26.01 3.46 5.45
C VAL A 198 25.01 4.32 6.21
N SER A 199 24.99 5.61 5.93
CA SER A 199 23.92 6.52 6.32
C SER A 199 23.37 7.23 5.11
N SER A 200 22.08 7.50 5.08
CA SER A 200 21.42 8.20 3.98
C SER A 200 20.21 9.01 4.45
N GLU A 201 19.91 10.02 3.69
CA GLU A 201 18.69 10.81 3.80
C GLU A 201 18.21 11.13 2.38
N TRP A 202 16.92 10.97 2.13
CA TRP A 202 16.35 11.26 0.84
C TRP A 202 14.91 11.71 0.93
N GLN A 203 14.51 12.47 -0.07
CA GLN A 203 13.17 12.96 -0.28
C GLN A 203 12.72 12.57 -1.69
N ALA A 204 11.55 12.01 -1.78
CA ALA A 204 10.92 11.67 -3.05
C ALA A 204 9.58 12.38 -3.18
N GLY A 205 9.23 12.78 -4.38
CA GLY A 205 7.94 13.38 -4.69
C GLY A 205 7.36 12.83 -5.98
N LEU A 206 6.03 12.73 -6.04
CA LEU A 206 5.28 12.44 -7.26
C LEU A 206 4.22 13.52 -7.44
N THR A 207 4.39 14.31 -8.49
CA THR A 207 3.51 15.43 -8.81
C THR A 207 2.26 14.98 -9.58
N THR A 208 1.25 15.82 -9.63
CA THR A 208 -0.02 15.54 -10.31
C THR A 208 0.11 15.29 -11.81
N ASP A 209 1.18 15.78 -12.45
CA ASP A 209 1.51 15.56 -13.85
C ASP A 209 2.39 14.32 -14.10
N GLN A 210 2.43 13.40 -13.11
CA GLN A 210 3.14 12.12 -13.16
C GLN A 210 4.67 12.25 -13.21
N ARG A 211 5.22 13.41 -12.84
CA ARG A 211 6.66 13.56 -12.67
C ARG A 211 7.07 13.13 -11.28
N TYR A 212 8.15 12.38 -11.22
CA TYR A 212 8.76 12.03 -9.96
C TYR A 212 10.15 12.64 -9.84
N ASN A 213 10.50 12.96 -8.61
CA ASN A 213 11.84 13.41 -8.23
C ASN A 213 12.31 12.62 -7.01
N LEU A 214 13.59 12.38 -6.96
CA LEU A 214 14.31 11.84 -5.81
C LEU A 214 15.53 12.69 -5.58
N ASN A 215 15.65 13.28 -4.41
CA ASN A 215 16.80 14.05 -3.97
C ASN A 215 17.28 13.52 -2.62
N GLY A 216 18.57 13.37 -2.47
CA GLY A 216 19.13 12.89 -1.23
C GLY A 216 20.63 12.75 -1.29
N TRP A 217 21.15 12.06 -0.32
CA TRP A 217 22.55 11.71 -0.22
C TRP A 217 22.73 10.39 0.51
N PHE A 218 23.85 9.73 0.27
CA PHE A 218 24.34 8.67 1.13
C PHE A 218 25.79 8.95 1.53
N LYS A 219 26.18 8.42 2.66
CA LYS A 219 27.55 8.49 3.19
C LYS A 219 28.01 7.10 3.59
N PRO A 220 29.11 6.60 3.02
CA PRO A 220 29.69 5.33 3.44
C PRO A 220 30.18 5.41 4.88
N GLY A 221 29.91 4.36 5.65
CA GLY A 221 30.41 4.19 7.00
C GLY A 221 31.73 3.42 7.02
N ALA A 222 32.30 3.28 8.22
CA ALA A 222 33.61 2.63 8.41
C ALA A 222 33.56 1.13 8.06
N GLU A 223 32.44 0.47 8.21
CA GLU A 223 32.27 -0.98 7.99
C GLU A 223 31.71 -1.32 6.61
N LEU A 224 31.68 -0.35 5.67
CA LEU A 224 31.25 -0.66 4.30
C LEU A 224 32.25 -1.65 3.67
N PRO A 225 31.78 -2.73 2.97
CA PRO A 225 32.66 -3.68 2.31
C PRO A 225 33.66 -3.02 1.36
N SER A 226 34.92 -3.46 1.40
CA SER A 226 36.02 -2.86 0.62
C SER A 226 35.78 -2.87 -0.89
N GLY A 227 35.15 -3.93 -1.41
CA GLY A 227 34.78 -4.01 -2.82
C GLY A 227 33.82 -2.90 -3.24
N LEU A 228 32.89 -2.48 -2.36
CA LEU A 228 32.00 -1.37 -2.61
C LEU A 228 32.70 -0.02 -2.41
N GLN A 229 33.59 0.10 -1.42
CA GLN A 229 34.38 1.32 -1.22
C GLN A 229 35.22 1.68 -2.46
N GLU A 230 35.79 0.67 -3.13
CA GLU A 230 36.55 0.90 -4.37
C GLU A 230 35.69 1.43 -5.50
N GLN A 231 34.43 1.03 -5.57
CA GLN A 231 33.47 1.49 -6.60
C GLN A 231 33.02 2.94 -6.39
N LEU A 232 33.11 3.47 -5.17
CA LEU A 232 32.72 4.86 -4.90
C LEU A 232 33.53 5.86 -5.72
N LYS A 233 34.75 5.49 -6.14
CA LYS A 233 35.61 6.31 -7.01
C LYS A 233 34.94 6.67 -8.34
N TRP A 234 34.02 5.82 -8.80
CA TRP A 234 33.28 6.03 -10.07
C TRP A 234 32.07 6.97 -9.92
N LEU A 235 31.63 7.22 -8.68
CA LEU A 235 30.53 8.15 -8.40
C LEU A 235 30.98 9.61 -8.31
N GLY A 236 32.30 9.85 -8.42
CA GLY A 236 32.90 11.18 -8.27
C GLY A 236 33.33 11.48 -6.84
N ASN A 237 33.59 12.75 -6.55
CA ASN A 237 34.03 13.18 -5.23
C ASN A 237 32.83 13.43 -4.31
N PRO A 238 32.89 13.00 -3.05
CA PRO A 238 31.88 13.35 -2.06
C PRO A 238 31.96 14.85 -1.74
N ASP A 239 30.92 15.37 -1.12
CA ASP A 239 30.91 16.72 -0.57
C ASP A 239 31.87 16.87 0.63
N ALA A 240 31.97 18.09 1.20
CA ALA A 240 32.82 18.40 2.34
C ALA A 240 32.50 17.55 3.61
N ASN A 241 31.32 16.94 3.69
CA ASN A 241 30.88 16.07 4.76
C ASN A 241 31.04 14.57 4.45
N GLY A 242 31.65 14.23 3.31
CA GLY A 242 31.81 12.86 2.84
C GLY A 242 30.52 12.24 2.27
N ARG A 243 29.56 13.03 1.83
CA ARG A 243 28.26 12.60 1.30
C ARG A 243 28.29 12.58 -0.23
N TYR A 244 27.70 11.54 -0.80
CA TYR A 244 27.48 11.41 -2.24
C TYR A 244 26.06 11.82 -2.56
N PRO A 245 25.84 12.86 -3.37
CA PRO A 245 24.50 13.31 -3.70
C PRO A 245 23.79 12.33 -4.64
N ILE A 246 22.50 12.10 -4.40
CA ILE A 246 21.60 11.34 -5.27
C ILE A 246 20.57 12.32 -5.83
N ARG A 247 20.44 12.37 -7.16
CA ARG A 247 19.38 13.12 -7.81
C ARG A 247 18.84 12.32 -8.98
N TYR A 248 17.55 12.07 -8.95
CA TYR A 248 16.89 11.36 -10.01
C TYR A 248 15.54 11.99 -10.29
N THR A 249 15.22 12.18 -11.57
CA THR A 249 13.93 12.74 -12.00
C THR A 249 13.45 11.98 -13.22
N GLY A 250 12.15 11.81 -13.34
CA GLY A 250 11.54 11.13 -14.48
C GLY A 250 10.03 11.33 -14.53
N ARG A 251 9.39 10.59 -15.42
CA ARG A 251 7.94 10.57 -15.60
C ARG A 251 7.44 9.13 -15.66
N LEU A 252 6.28 8.87 -15.04
CA LEU A 252 5.58 7.58 -15.09
C LEU A 252 4.91 7.36 -16.44
#